data_c43e616a5d473d0218f970d44f071270
#
_entry.id   c43e616a5d473d0218f970d44f071270
#
_cell.length_a   1.000
_cell.length_b   1.000
_cell.length_c   1.000
_cell.angle_alpha   90.00
_cell.angle_beta   90.00
_cell.angle_gamma   90.00
#
_symmetry.space_group_name_H-M   'P 1'
#
loop_
_entity.id
_entity.type
_entity.pdbx_description
1 polymer ?
#
loop_
_entity_poly.entity_id
_entity_poly.type
_entity_poly.pdbx_seq_one_letter_code
_entity_poly.pdbx_strand_id
1 'polypeptide(L)'
;MKKLNGTVIVTYRCNARCNMCNRYKKPSKPEEELTVETIKKLPQMYFTNITGGEPFIREDLGDIVRELYKKSDRIVISTNGFFTDRIIKLCEEFPNVGIRISIEGLEETNNKIRGLEDGFNKGYTTLKKLVEMNHPDVGFGMTVQDENAKDLVELYKLSDKMNMEFATASLHNSFYFVEAKNIIKDRPMVAKEFEGLINELLKSNSPKKWF
;
A
#
# COMPACT_ATOMS: atom_id res chain seq x y z
N MET A 1 0.53 -21.39 -20.99
CA MET A 1 -0.35 -21.30 -19.80
C MET A 1 -0.69 -19.85 -19.55
N LYS A 2 -1.95 -19.54 -19.17
CA LYS A 2 -2.35 -18.16 -18.81
C LYS A 2 -1.67 -17.80 -17.49
N LYS A 3 -0.91 -16.70 -17.45
CA LYS A 3 -0.29 -16.20 -16.22
C LYS A 3 -1.34 -15.67 -15.26
N LEU A 4 -1.12 -15.83 -13.98
CA LEU A 4 -2.05 -15.45 -12.91
C LEU A 4 -1.67 -14.08 -12.32
N ASN A 5 -2.63 -13.40 -11.72
CA ASN A 5 -2.38 -12.33 -10.77
C ASN A 5 -2.36 -12.92 -9.36
N GLY A 6 -1.36 -12.59 -8.56
CA GLY A 6 -1.16 -13.12 -7.22
C GLY A 6 -1.09 -12.05 -6.15
N THR A 7 -1.59 -12.40 -4.97
CA THR A 7 -1.34 -11.65 -3.74
C THR A 7 -0.61 -12.56 -2.76
N VAL A 8 0.58 -12.16 -2.34
CA VAL A 8 1.42 -12.91 -1.41
C VAL A 8 1.43 -12.21 -0.06
N ILE A 9 0.77 -12.80 0.91
CA ILE A 9 0.74 -12.32 2.29
C ILE A 9 1.97 -12.91 3.00
N VAL A 10 2.99 -12.08 3.23
CA VAL A 10 4.27 -12.56 3.77
C VAL A 10 4.31 -12.61 5.30
N THR A 11 3.49 -11.82 5.97
CA THR A 11 3.42 -11.76 7.45
C THR A 11 2.08 -11.19 7.90
N TYR A 12 1.67 -11.51 9.12
CA TYR A 12 0.56 -10.83 9.82
C TYR A 12 1.05 -9.89 10.93
N ARG A 13 2.36 -9.79 11.16
CA ARG A 13 2.93 -8.78 12.07
C ARG A 13 2.82 -7.40 11.45
N CYS A 14 2.47 -6.40 12.25
CA CYS A 14 2.34 -5.01 11.81
C CYS A 14 2.68 -4.06 12.95
N ASN A 15 3.38 -2.99 12.64
CA ASN A 15 3.66 -1.89 13.57
C ASN A 15 2.51 -0.87 13.64
N ALA A 16 1.60 -0.85 12.64
CA ALA A 16 0.42 0.01 12.62
C ALA A 16 -0.78 -0.66 13.32
N ARG A 17 -1.69 0.16 13.84
CA ARG A 17 -2.91 -0.26 14.54
C ARG A 17 -4.17 0.26 13.86
N CYS A 18 -4.23 0.11 12.53
CA CYS A 18 -5.33 0.63 11.72
C CYS A 18 -6.70 0.15 12.23
N ASN A 19 -7.62 1.09 12.45
CA ASN A 19 -8.96 0.83 12.97
C ASN A 19 -9.80 -0.04 12.03
N MET A 20 -9.58 0.08 10.72
CA MET A 20 -10.31 -0.66 9.68
C MET A 20 -9.80 -2.09 9.43
N CYS A 21 -8.60 -2.45 9.94
CA CYS A 21 -7.96 -3.73 9.65
C CYS A 21 -7.80 -4.59 10.90
N ASN A 22 -7.35 -4.02 12.03
CA ASN A 22 -7.08 -4.69 13.30
C ASN A 22 -6.13 -5.91 13.20
N ARG A 23 -5.35 -6.07 12.11
CA ARG A 23 -4.50 -7.24 11.91
C ARG A 23 -3.46 -7.42 13.02
N TYR A 24 -3.00 -6.30 13.59
CA TYR A 24 -2.07 -6.28 14.73
C TYR A 24 -2.55 -7.05 15.96
N LYS A 25 -3.88 -7.28 16.11
CA LYS A 25 -4.45 -8.05 17.23
C LYS A 25 -4.19 -9.54 17.14
N LYS A 26 -3.92 -10.04 15.93
CA LYS A 26 -3.61 -11.46 15.67
C LYS A 26 -2.40 -11.57 14.73
N PRO A 27 -1.19 -11.21 15.21
CA PRO A 27 0.02 -11.34 14.42
C PRO A 27 0.36 -12.82 14.18
N SER A 28 1.05 -13.11 13.09
CA SER A 28 1.68 -14.40 12.88
C SER A 28 2.91 -14.56 13.77
N LYS A 29 3.27 -15.79 14.09
CA LYS A 29 4.60 -16.10 14.57
C LYS A 29 5.54 -16.28 13.36
N PRO A 30 6.85 -15.98 13.51
CA PRO A 30 7.79 -16.12 12.38
C PRO A 30 7.78 -17.50 11.73
N GLU A 31 7.63 -18.57 12.51
CA GLU A 31 7.58 -19.95 12.05
C GLU A 31 6.29 -20.33 11.28
N GLU A 32 5.26 -19.48 11.35
CA GLU A 32 3.98 -19.65 10.63
C GLU A 32 3.98 -18.90 9.30
N GLU A 33 5.00 -18.07 9.04
CA GLU A 33 5.07 -17.23 7.86
C GLU A 33 5.59 -18.01 6.65
N LEU A 34 5.25 -17.52 5.44
CA LEU A 34 5.73 -18.10 4.20
C LEU A 34 7.27 -18.10 4.16
N THR A 35 7.85 -19.25 3.86
CA THR A 35 9.29 -19.39 3.65
C THR A 35 9.67 -19.13 2.19
N VAL A 36 10.93 -18.82 1.93
CA VAL A 36 11.46 -18.72 0.57
C VAL A 36 11.22 -20.02 -0.21
N GLU A 37 11.32 -21.18 0.44
CA GLU A 37 11.05 -22.49 -0.18
C GLU A 37 9.57 -22.64 -0.61
N THR A 38 8.66 -22.04 0.14
CA THR A 38 7.23 -21.98 -0.26
C THR A 38 7.04 -21.09 -1.48
N ILE A 39 7.72 -19.95 -1.54
CA ILE A 39 7.69 -19.02 -2.69
C ILE A 39 8.16 -19.72 -3.97
N LYS A 40 9.19 -20.54 -3.92
CA LYS A 40 9.70 -21.32 -5.08
C LYS A 40 8.62 -22.19 -5.72
N LYS A 41 7.60 -22.61 -4.97
CA LYS A 41 6.51 -23.49 -5.46
C LYS A 41 5.38 -22.72 -6.13
N LEU A 42 5.38 -21.40 -6.09
CA LEU A 42 4.34 -20.58 -6.70
C LEU A 42 4.34 -20.72 -8.24
N PRO A 43 3.17 -20.62 -8.88
CA PRO A 43 3.07 -20.65 -10.33
C PRO A 43 3.67 -19.40 -10.97
N GLN A 44 3.77 -19.39 -12.31
CA GLN A 44 4.13 -18.19 -13.06
C GLN A 44 2.99 -17.15 -13.00
N MET A 45 3.34 -15.92 -12.72
CA MET A 45 2.40 -14.81 -12.53
C MET A 45 2.72 -13.65 -13.47
N TYR A 46 1.70 -12.96 -13.93
CA TYR A 46 1.85 -11.68 -14.63
C TYR A 46 2.15 -10.55 -13.63
N PHE A 47 1.45 -10.57 -12.50
CA PHE A 47 1.53 -9.56 -11.47
C PHE A 47 1.49 -10.20 -10.09
N THR A 48 2.33 -9.71 -9.18
CA THR A 48 2.33 -10.11 -7.77
C THR A 48 2.31 -8.91 -6.85
N ASN A 49 1.28 -8.81 -6.01
CA ASN A 49 1.28 -7.88 -4.89
C ASN A 49 1.80 -8.57 -3.63
N ILE A 50 2.93 -8.12 -3.11
CA ILE A 50 3.43 -8.50 -1.79
C ILE A 50 2.75 -7.62 -0.76
N THR A 51 2.12 -8.23 0.22
CA THR A 51 1.40 -7.53 1.28
C THR A 51 1.49 -8.31 2.59
N GLY A 52 0.76 -7.86 3.59
CA GLY A 52 0.69 -8.53 4.87
C GLY A 52 0.18 -7.62 5.96
N GLY A 53 0.67 -7.79 7.18
CA GLY A 53 0.63 -6.74 8.18
C GLY A 53 1.50 -5.58 7.68
N GLU A 54 2.80 -5.69 7.90
CA GLU A 54 3.79 -4.80 7.29
C GLU A 54 4.95 -5.64 6.74
N PRO A 55 5.12 -5.74 5.43
CA PRO A 55 6.16 -6.59 4.83
C PRO A 55 7.58 -6.27 5.28
N PHE A 56 7.88 -4.98 5.47
CA PHE A 56 9.22 -4.53 5.86
C PHE A 56 9.61 -4.83 7.31
N ILE A 57 8.75 -5.50 8.09
CA ILE A 57 9.13 -6.11 9.37
C ILE A 57 10.01 -7.35 9.14
N ARG A 58 9.84 -8.05 8.01
CA ARG A 58 10.62 -9.23 7.68
C ARG A 58 12.05 -8.87 7.27
N GLU A 59 13.01 -9.57 7.84
CA GLU A 59 14.43 -9.37 7.51
C GLU A 59 14.80 -10.06 6.19
N ASP A 60 14.10 -11.14 5.84
CA ASP A 60 14.29 -11.94 4.61
C ASP A 60 13.41 -11.48 3.43
N LEU A 61 12.80 -10.29 3.50
CA LEU A 61 11.93 -9.77 2.44
C LEU A 61 12.67 -9.69 1.08
N GLY A 62 13.96 -9.32 1.09
CA GLY A 62 14.78 -9.28 -0.12
C GLY A 62 14.91 -10.65 -0.79
N ASP A 63 15.07 -11.72 0.00
CA ASP A 63 15.14 -13.09 -0.53
C ASP A 63 13.81 -13.54 -1.14
N ILE A 64 12.69 -13.16 -0.51
CA ILE A 64 11.34 -13.39 -1.04
C ILE A 64 11.17 -12.67 -2.38
N VAL A 65 11.53 -11.39 -2.46
CA VAL A 65 11.44 -10.59 -3.69
C VAL A 65 12.30 -11.22 -4.80
N ARG A 66 13.52 -11.62 -4.49
CA ARG A 66 14.43 -12.28 -5.44
C ARG A 66 13.84 -13.56 -6.03
N GLU A 67 13.20 -14.39 -5.21
CA GLU A 67 12.54 -15.60 -5.70
C GLU A 67 11.26 -15.29 -6.50
N LEU A 68 10.50 -14.28 -6.10
CA LEU A 68 9.31 -13.86 -6.84
C LEU A 68 9.64 -13.27 -8.21
N TYR A 69 10.79 -12.61 -8.40
CA TYR A 69 11.23 -12.16 -9.74
C TYR A 69 11.45 -13.31 -10.73
N LYS A 70 11.67 -14.54 -10.27
CA LYS A 70 11.74 -15.74 -11.13
C LYS A 70 10.34 -16.22 -11.54
N LYS A 71 9.28 -15.70 -10.92
CA LYS A 71 7.90 -16.16 -11.06
C LYS A 71 6.93 -15.10 -11.54
N SER A 72 7.28 -13.82 -11.45
CA SER A 72 6.38 -12.72 -11.73
C SER A 72 7.02 -11.67 -12.64
N ASP A 73 6.26 -11.20 -13.63
CA ASP A 73 6.73 -10.17 -14.56
C ASP A 73 6.77 -8.79 -13.88
N ARG A 74 5.83 -8.52 -12.97
CA ARG A 74 5.78 -7.29 -12.17
C ARG A 74 5.50 -7.62 -10.72
N ILE A 75 6.26 -7.01 -9.81
CA ILE A 75 6.09 -7.13 -8.37
C ILE A 75 5.82 -5.74 -7.80
N VAL A 76 4.81 -5.65 -6.95
CA VAL A 76 4.48 -4.44 -6.17
C VAL A 76 4.45 -4.81 -4.70
N ILE A 77 4.98 -3.97 -3.83
CA ILE A 77 4.92 -4.13 -2.38
C ILE A 77 4.01 -3.06 -1.79
N SER A 78 2.94 -3.50 -1.13
CA SER A 78 2.07 -2.64 -0.33
C SER A 78 2.62 -2.52 1.09
N THR A 79 2.92 -1.30 1.52
CA THR A 79 3.56 -1.00 2.81
C THR A 79 2.94 0.23 3.47
N ASN A 80 3.08 0.36 4.77
CA ASN A 80 2.73 1.60 5.47
C ASN A 80 3.81 2.71 5.34
N GLY A 81 4.95 2.40 4.72
CA GLY A 81 6.01 3.36 4.43
C GLY A 81 6.87 3.76 5.62
N PHE A 82 6.68 3.18 6.79
CA PHE A 82 7.35 3.59 8.04
C PHE A 82 8.84 3.26 8.06
N PHE A 83 9.24 2.18 7.42
CA PHE A 83 10.62 1.67 7.42
C PHE A 83 11.45 2.24 6.25
N THR A 84 11.56 3.56 6.15
CA THR A 84 12.18 4.29 5.03
C THR A 84 13.49 3.66 4.56
N ASP A 85 14.46 3.47 5.47
CA ASP A 85 15.79 2.99 5.07
C ASP A 85 15.78 1.55 4.53
N ARG A 86 14.91 0.69 5.08
CA ARG A 86 14.71 -0.68 4.56
C ARG A 86 14.07 -0.68 3.18
N ILE A 87 13.11 0.24 2.94
CA ILE A 87 12.43 0.39 1.64
C ILE A 87 13.44 0.87 0.60
N ILE A 88 14.20 1.91 0.90
CA ILE A 88 15.22 2.46 0.01
C ILE A 88 16.26 1.39 -0.35
N LYS A 89 16.82 0.70 0.65
CA LYS A 89 17.78 -0.38 0.43
C LYS A 89 17.23 -1.49 -0.47
N LEU A 90 15.96 -1.87 -0.29
CA LEU A 90 15.33 -2.88 -1.16
C LEU A 90 15.16 -2.35 -2.60
N CYS A 91 14.81 -1.09 -2.79
CA CYS A 91 14.67 -0.48 -4.11
C CYS A 91 16.02 -0.31 -4.84
N GLU A 92 17.12 -0.08 -4.10
CA GLU A 92 18.47 -0.10 -4.66
C GLU A 92 18.86 -1.49 -5.19
N GLU A 93 18.49 -2.55 -4.49
CA GLU A 93 18.73 -3.93 -4.91
C GLU A 93 17.78 -4.37 -6.05
N PHE A 94 16.53 -3.91 -6.02
CA PHE A 94 15.47 -4.27 -6.98
C PHE A 94 14.85 -3.01 -7.62
N PRO A 95 15.53 -2.38 -8.58
CA PRO A 95 15.13 -1.07 -9.12
C PRO A 95 13.76 -1.06 -9.84
N ASN A 96 13.21 -2.21 -10.19
CA ASN A 96 11.92 -2.33 -10.87
C ASN A 96 10.78 -2.80 -9.94
N VAL A 97 11.03 -2.95 -8.63
CA VAL A 97 9.95 -3.30 -7.70
C VAL A 97 9.02 -2.11 -7.49
N GLY A 98 7.72 -2.29 -7.67
CA GLY A 98 6.75 -1.24 -7.38
C GLY A 98 6.56 -1.06 -5.88
N ILE A 99 6.45 0.19 -5.43
CA ILE A 99 6.15 0.52 -4.02
C ILE A 99 4.83 1.28 -3.95
N ARG A 100 3.90 0.77 -3.16
CA ARG A 100 2.62 1.42 -2.85
C ARG A 100 2.53 1.70 -1.37
N ILE A 101 2.64 2.98 -1.02
CA ILE A 101 2.57 3.40 0.38
C ILE A 101 1.12 3.71 0.73
N SER A 102 0.63 3.11 1.81
CA SER A 102 -0.72 3.35 2.29
C SER A 102 -0.76 4.64 3.10
N ILE A 103 -1.48 5.65 2.62
CA ILE A 103 -1.73 6.93 3.29
C ILE A 103 -3.23 7.18 3.32
N GLU A 104 -3.79 7.26 4.52
CA GLU A 104 -5.24 7.27 4.73
C GLU A 104 -5.82 8.68 4.94
N GLY A 105 -5.09 9.73 4.65
CA GLY A 105 -5.49 11.12 4.83
C GLY A 105 -4.29 12.04 5.02
N LEU A 106 -4.53 13.30 5.31
CA LEU A 106 -3.51 14.22 5.78
C LEU A 106 -2.99 13.81 7.15
N GLU A 107 -1.96 14.46 7.67
CA GLU A 107 -1.17 14.00 8.82
C GLU A 107 -2.02 13.52 10.01
N GLU A 108 -2.91 14.36 10.51
CA GLU A 108 -3.75 14.04 11.67
C GLU A 108 -4.68 12.86 11.39
N THR A 109 -5.39 12.91 10.25
CA THR A 109 -6.33 11.88 9.82
C THR A 109 -5.61 10.54 9.60
N ASN A 110 -4.48 10.57 8.90
CA ASN A 110 -3.67 9.37 8.65
C ASN A 110 -3.20 8.73 9.94
N ASN A 111 -2.58 9.51 10.84
CA ASN A 111 -2.01 9.00 12.08
C ASN A 111 -3.09 8.40 12.99
N LYS A 112 -4.27 9.05 13.05
CA LYS A 112 -5.44 8.56 13.79
C LYS A 112 -5.96 7.23 13.21
N ILE A 113 -6.22 7.15 11.90
CA ILE A 113 -6.78 5.95 11.26
C ILE A 113 -5.81 4.78 11.35
N ARG A 114 -4.53 5.04 11.13
CA ARG A 114 -3.49 3.99 11.15
C ARG A 114 -3.00 3.64 12.54
N GLY A 115 -3.36 4.46 13.56
CA GLY A 115 -2.89 4.27 14.94
C GLY A 115 -1.36 4.17 14.99
N LEU A 116 -0.70 5.03 14.24
CA LEU A 116 0.76 5.05 14.06
C LEU A 116 1.24 6.49 14.19
N GLU A 117 1.87 6.79 15.32
CA GLU A 117 2.48 8.10 15.57
C GLU A 117 3.53 8.40 14.50
N ASP A 118 3.54 9.63 13.98
CA ASP A 118 4.42 10.08 12.89
C ASP A 118 4.30 9.25 11.58
N GLY A 119 3.25 8.44 11.45
CA GLY A 119 3.07 7.54 10.30
C GLY A 119 2.97 8.28 8.97
N PHE A 120 2.29 9.43 8.93
CA PHE A 120 2.21 10.27 7.73
C PHE A 120 3.59 10.78 7.31
N ASN A 121 4.33 11.42 8.23
CA ASN A 121 5.64 12.01 7.92
C ASN A 121 6.66 10.96 7.51
N LYS A 122 6.63 9.78 8.12
CA LYS A 122 7.49 8.64 7.72
C LYS A 122 7.14 8.16 6.30
N GLY A 123 5.86 7.90 6.02
CA GLY A 123 5.40 7.50 4.68
C GLY A 123 5.71 8.56 3.62
N TYR A 124 5.45 9.82 3.92
CA TYR A 124 5.73 10.94 3.01
C TYR A 124 7.23 11.13 2.78
N THR A 125 8.07 10.97 3.82
CA THR A 125 9.53 11.00 3.67
C THR A 125 10.02 9.87 2.76
N THR A 126 9.45 8.67 2.91
CA THR A 126 9.77 7.55 2.04
C THR A 126 9.39 7.84 0.58
N LEU A 127 8.20 8.41 0.34
CA LEU A 127 7.79 8.82 -1.01
C LEU A 127 8.77 9.84 -1.61
N LYS A 128 9.16 10.88 -0.85
CA LYS A 128 10.13 11.89 -1.32
C LYS A 128 11.47 11.25 -1.72
N LYS A 129 12.02 10.40 -0.88
CA LYS A 129 13.29 9.71 -1.18
C LYS A 129 13.18 8.83 -2.44
N LEU A 130 12.07 8.12 -2.64
CA LEU A 130 11.84 7.32 -3.85
C LEU A 130 11.75 8.19 -5.11
N VAL A 131 11.14 9.38 -5.03
CA VAL A 131 11.14 10.35 -6.13
C VAL A 131 12.54 10.87 -6.42
N GLU A 132 13.29 11.26 -5.39
CA GLU A 132 14.68 11.74 -5.50
C GLU A 132 15.60 10.70 -6.15
N MET A 133 15.35 9.40 -5.90
CA MET A 133 16.02 8.27 -6.55
C MET A 133 15.55 8.03 -8.00
N ASN A 134 14.55 8.76 -8.50
CA ASN A 134 13.88 8.48 -9.78
C ASN A 134 13.34 7.05 -9.87
N HIS A 135 12.84 6.49 -8.77
CA HIS A 135 12.30 5.13 -8.77
C HIS A 135 11.06 5.05 -9.68
N PRO A 136 11.03 4.09 -10.65
CA PRO A 136 10.08 4.17 -11.77
C PRO A 136 8.62 3.83 -11.39
N ASP A 137 8.41 3.01 -10.36
CA ASP A 137 7.09 2.47 -10.00
C ASP A 137 6.73 2.79 -8.54
N VAL A 138 6.34 4.05 -8.30
CA VAL A 138 5.96 4.57 -6.98
C VAL A 138 4.56 5.13 -7.01
N GLY A 139 3.82 4.89 -5.95
CA GLY A 139 2.52 5.48 -5.72
C GLY A 139 2.07 5.34 -4.28
N PHE A 140 0.95 5.92 -3.97
CA PHE A 140 0.29 5.70 -2.70
C PHE A 140 -1.20 5.45 -2.86
N GLY A 141 -1.80 4.89 -1.85
CA GLY A 141 -3.18 4.48 -1.87
C GLY A 141 -3.91 4.83 -0.58
N MET A 142 -5.21 5.08 -0.73
CA MET A 142 -6.11 5.45 0.34
C MET A 142 -7.33 4.54 0.36
N THR A 143 -7.67 4.02 1.54
CA THR A 143 -8.96 3.37 1.76
C THR A 143 -9.96 4.41 2.27
N VAL A 144 -10.85 4.83 1.37
CA VAL A 144 -11.80 5.91 1.64
C VAL A 144 -12.91 5.44 2.59
N GLN A 145 -13.08 6.18 3.66
CA GLN A 145 -14.10 5.99 4.71
C GLN A 145 -14.62 7.34 5.20
N ASP A 146 -15.63 7.34 6.08
CA ASP A 146 -16.25 8.59 6.56
C ASP A 146 -15.24 9.58 7.16
N GLU A 147 -14.23 9.07 7.89
CA GLU A 147 -13.29 9.91 8.62
C GLU A 147 -12.28 10.64 7.72
N ASN A 148 -12.01 10.11 6.53
CA ASN A 148 -10.94 10.61 5.67
C ASN A 148 -11.41 11.07 4.28
N ALA A 149 -12.67 10.89 3.93
CA ALA A 149 -13.16 11.23 2.59
C ALA A 149 -12.86 12.68 2.21
N LYS A 150 -12.90 13.62 3.16
CA LYS A 150 -12.60 15.05 2.93
C LYS A 150 -11.14 15.31 2.50
N ASP A 151 -10.22 14.41 2.82
CA ASP A 151 -8.82 14.53 2.46
C ASP A 151 -8.52 13.97 1.06
N LEU A 152 -9.50 13.31 0.42
CA LEU A 152 -9.34 12.55 -0.83
C LEU A 152 -8.77 13.41 -1.96
N VAL A 153 -9.36 14.58 -2.20
CA VAL A 153 -8.97 15.49 -3.27
C VAL A 153 -7.58 16.07 -3.03
N GLU A 154 -7.27 16.43 -1.79
CA GLU A 154 -5.96 17.01 -1.44
C GLU A 154 -4.84 15.96 -1.55
N LEU A 155 -5.09 14.71 -1.17
CA LEU A 155 -4.14 13.62 -1.39
C LEU A 155 -3.92 13.33 -2.87
N TYR A 156 -4.98 13.38 -3.69
CA TYR A 156 -4.83 13.28 -5.14
C TYR A 156 -3.94 14.41 -5.69
N LYS A 157 -4.19 15.67 -5.32
CA LYS A 157 -3.36 16.79 -5.75
C LYS A 157 -1.89 16.64 -5.33
N LEU A 158 -1.66 16.07 -4.14
CA LEU A 158 -0.32 15.77 -3.68
C LEU A 158 0.36 14.72 -4.59
N SER A 159 -0.36 13.65 -4.97
CA SER A 159 0.16 12.63 -5.87
C SER A 159 0.45 13.18 -7.28
N ASP A 160 -0.44 13.99 -7.81
CA ASP A 160 -0.29 14.63 -9.12
C ASP A 160 0.93 15.55 -9.16
N LYS A 161 1.10 16.39 -8.12
CA LYS A 161 2.29 17.23 -7.95
C LYS A 161 3.60 16.44 -7.89
N MET A 162 3.58 15.25 -7.30
CA MET A 162 4.74 14.36 -7.21
C MET A 162 4.88 13.43 -8.43
N ASN A 163 3.99 13.55 -9.42
CA ASN A 163 3.92 12.68 -10.58
C ASN A 163 3.87 11.18 -10.20
N MET A 164 3.02 10.84 -9.23
CA MET A 164 2.85 9.48 -8.71
C MET A 164 1.48 8.91 -9.04
N GLU A 165 1.37 7.58 -8.99
CA GLU A 165 0.09 6.89 -8.99
C GLU A 165 -0.65 7.12 -7.65
N PHE A 166 -1.93 7.40 -7.74
CA PHE A 166 -2.83 7.46 -6.59
C PHE A 166 -3.96 6.44 -6.76
N ALA A 167 -3.98 5.43 -5.90
CA ALA A 167 -4.99 4.40 -5.91
C ALA A 167 -6.00 4.60 -4.77
N THR A 168 -7.27 4.37 -5.04
CA THR A 168 -8.32 4.41 -4.02
C THR A 168 -9.06 3.08 -3.91
N ALA A 169 -9.45 2.73 -2.69
CA ALA A 169 -10.38 1.66 -2.41
C ALA A 169 -11.47 2.17 -1.48
N SER A 170 -12.70 1.73 -1.65
CA SER A 170 -13.75 2.00 -0.66
C SER A 170 -13.56 1.10 0.57
N LEU A 171 -13.87 1.63 1.75
CA LEU A 171 -13.91 0.84 2.98
C LEU A 171 -14.75 -0.41 2.79
N HIS A 172 -14.18 -1.55 3.13
CA HIS A 172 -14.81 -2.88 2.94
C HIS A 172 -14.51 -3.83 4.09
N ASN A 173 -15.17 -4.95 4.10
CA ASN A 173 -14.86 -6.07 4.99
C ASN A 173 -14.11 -7.15 4.21
N SER A 174 -13.17 -7.80 4.88
CA SER A 174 -12.37 -8.89 4.32
C SER A 174 -12.17 -9.97 5.38
N PHE A 175 -12.05 -11.22 4.95
CA PHE A 175 -11.63 -12.34 5.80
C PHE A 175 -10.25 -12.12 6.44
N TYR A 176 -9.45 -11.26 5.82
CA TYR A 176 -8.15 -10.87 6.28
C TYR A 176 -8.19 -9.99 7.54
N PHE A 177 -9.23 -9.16 7.69
CA PHE A 177 -9.36 -8.23 8.81
C PHE A 177 -9.78 -8.95 10.10
N VAL A 178 -9.37 -8.40 11.24
CA VAL A 178 -9.69 -8.98 12.55
C VAL A 178 -10.76 -8.13 13.24
N GLU A 179 -11.91 -8.74 13.52
CA GLU A 179 -13.01 -8.07 14.25
C GLU A 179 -13.42 -6.71 13.65
N ALA A 180 -13.16 -6.49 12.37
CA ALA A 180 -13.55 -5.28 11.69
C ALA A 180 -15.00 -5.40 11.21
N LYS A 181 -15.81 -4.39 11.56
CA LYS A 181 -17.18 -4.20 11.05
C LYS A 181 -17.21 -2.88 10.29
N ASN A 182 -16.54 -2.90 9.16
CA ASN A 182 -16.37 -1.71 8.33
C ASN A 182 -17.66 -1.36 7.60
N ILE A 183 -18.09 -0.12 7.72
CA ILE A 183 -19.26 0.42 7.03
C ILE A 183 -19.06 1.91 6.78
N ILE A 184 -19.40 2.37 5.59
CA ILE A 184 -19.54 3.79 5.26
C ILE A 184 -20.94 4.20 5.70
N LYS A 185 -21.02 5.11 6.68
CA LYS A 185 -22.29 5.59 7.27
C LYS A 185 -22.85 6.76 6.48
N ASP A 186 -22.00 7.72 6.10
CA ASP A 186 -22.39 8.91 5.34
C ASP A 186 -22.01 8.74 3.85
N ARG A 187 -22.74 7.84 3.18
CA ARG A 187 -22.53 7.59 1.76
C ARG A 187 -22.68 8.83 0.86
N PRO A 188 -23.66 9.74 1.10
CA PRO A 188 -23.78 10.96 0.31
C PRO A 188 -22.53 11.85 0.40
N MET A 189 -21.98 12.03 1.59
CA MET A 189 -20.75 12.81 1.80
C MET A 189 -19.58 12.16 1.07
N VAL A 190 -19.37 10.86 1.25
CA VAL A 190 -18.28 10.12 0.57
C VAL A 190 -18.43 10.19 -0.96
N ALA A 191 -19.67 10.04 -1.48
CA ALA A 191 -19.92 10.15 -2.92
C ALA A 191 -19.56 11.55 -3.46
N LYS A 192 -19.90 12.61 -2.73
CA LYS A 192 -19.55 13.98 -3.10
C LYS A 192 -18.02 14.19 -3.18
N GLU A 193 -17.26 13.60 -2.26
CA GLU A 193 -15.79 13.71 -2.31
C GLU A 193 -15.21 12.93 -3.51
N PHE A 194 -15.80 11.78 -3.88
CA PHE A 194 -15.43 11.09 -5.12
C PHE A 194 -15.80 11.90 -6.37
N GLU A 195 -16.93 12.61 -6.39
CA GLU A 195 -17.27 13.54 -7.48
C GLU A 195 -16.22 14.65 -7.59
N GLY A 196 -15.76 15.18 -6.45
CA GLY A 196 -14.64 16.12 -6.39
C GLY A 196 -13.37 15.56 -7.02
N LEU A 197 -12.99 14.33 -6.66
CA LEU A 197 -11.85 13.63 -7.25
C LEU A 197 -12.00 13.45 -8.77
N ILE A 198 -13.18 13.00 -9.23
CA ILE A 198 -13.47 12.83 -10.68
C ILE A 198 -13.29 14.15 -11.40
N ASN A 199 -13.79 15.25 -10.86
CA ASN A 199 -13.66 16.58 -11.46
C ASN A 199 -12.17 17.00 -11.57
N GLU A 200 -11.34 16.71 -10.59
CA GLU A 200 -9.88 16.97 -10.68
C GLU A 200 -9.19 16.04 -11.69
N LEU A 201 -9.55 14.76 -11.72
CA LEU A 201 -9.04 13.80 -12.71
C LEU A 201 -9.34 14.24 -14.16
N LEU A 202 -10.55 14.76 -14.42
CA LEU A 202 -10.94 15.24 -15.74
C LEU A 202 -10.14 16.47 -16.18
N LYS A 203 -9.68 17.31 -15.25
CA LYS A 203 -8.83 18.49 -15.54
C LYS A 203 -7.37 18.13 -15.71
N SER A 204 -6.89 17.05 -15.07
CA SER A 204 -5.48 16.65 -15.11
C SER A 204 -5.07 16.15 -16.49
N ASN A 205 -3.86 16.54 -16.91
CA ASN A 205 -3.20 16.00 -18.11
C ASN A 205 -2.16 14.91 -17.78
N SER A 206 -2.08 14.49 -16.53
CA SER A 206 -1.14 13.46 -16.10
C SER A 206 -1.45 12.11 -16.77
N PRO A 207 -0.46 11.43 -17.36
CA PRO A 207 -0.66 10.09 -17.90
C PRO A 207 -0.97 9.06 -16.80
N LYS A 208 -0.67 9.37 -15.54
CA LYS A 208 -0.89 8.49 -14.39
C LYS A 208 -2.31 8.57 -13.79
N LYS A 209 -3.16 9.45 -14.30
CA LYS A 209 -4.54 9.61 -13.80
C LYS A 209 -5.48 8.41 -14.05
N TRP A 210 -5.08 7.51 -14.93
CA TRP A 210 -5.90 6.36 -15.36
C TRP A 210 -5.44 5.00 -14.81
N PHE A 211 -4.55 4.97 -13.84
CA PHE A 211 -4.02 3.75 -13.25
C PHE A 211 -4.50 3.56 -11.82
#